data_7e486c9109e5952b29e50820cbdf0cc8
#
_entry.id   7e486c9109e5952b29e50820cbdf0cc8
#
_cell.length_a   1.000
_cell.length_b   1.000
_cell.length_c   1.000
_cell.angle_alpha   90.00
_cell.angle_beta   90.00
_cell.angle_gamma   90.00
#
_symmetry.space_group_name_H-M   'P 1'
#
loop_
_entity.id
_entity.type
_entity.pdbx_description
1 polymer ?
#
loop_
_entity_poly.entity_id
_entity_poly.type
_entity_poly.pdbx_seq_one_letter_code
_entity_poly.pdbx_strand_id
1 'polypeptide(L)'
;MLHATFAAPDLTTFCRLDELGLEAVGQHLGPERAVIKCRVVKADPWCQSCGAEGVPRDTITRHLAHEPFGHRPTTLLVRVRRYRCTGCGRTWRQDTSKAADVRAKISRRGLRWALEGVVIDHLTVSRVAAGLGVSWHTANTAILAEGKRRLIDDPDRFQGVTAIGVDEHVWRHTRRGDKFVTVIIDLTPIREKTGPARLLDMVEGRSKQVFKDWIQGRPQAWRDGVEVVAMDGFTGFKTATSEELPDAVPVMDPFHVVRLAGDGLDRCRQRIQQATLGHRGRAGDPLYRVRRTLHTGADLLTEKQQDRLNTVFAVEEHVEVEATWGIYQRIVAAYREPNKTRGKQMMQAVIGSVTSGVPAALIEIRRVGRTLKQRAADVLAFFDRPGTSNGPTEAINGRLEHLRGSALGFRNLTNYIVRSLLESGGFRPRLHPQLR
;
A
#
# COMPACT_ATOMS: atom_id res chain seq x y z
N MET A 1 24.40 29.01 -2.32
CA MET A 1 23.48 30.04 -1.79
C MET A 1 22.57 30.46 -2.94
N LEU A 2 21.24 30.26 -2.78
CA LEU A 2 20.29 30.81 -3.73
C LEU A 2 20.33 32.36 -3.60
N HIS A 3 20.72 33.05 -4.64
CA HIS A 3 20.58 34.51 -4.69
C HIS A 3 19.09 34.85 -4.72
N ALA A 4 18.52 35.12 -3.56
CA ALA A 4 17.13 35.54 -3.45
C ALA A 4 17.02 37.01 -3.86
N THR A 5 16.21 37.30 -4.88
CA THR A 5 15.81 38.66 -5.23
C THR A 5 14.53 38.99 -4.51
N PHE A 6 14.53 39.99 -3.66
CA PHE A 6 13.33 40.43 -2.92
C PHE A 6 12.52 41.39 -3.79
N ALA A 7 11.24 41.10 -3.97
CA ALA A 7 10.25 41.98 -4.59
C ALA A 7 9.40 42.65 -3.51
N ALA A 8 8.68 43.70 -3.90
CA ALA A 8 7.69 44.32 -3.02
C ALA A 8 6.61 43.29 -2.61
N PRO A 9 6.08 43.33 -1.36
CA PRO A 9 5.05 42.37 -0.93
C PRO A 9 3.84 42.44 -1.85
N ASP A 10 3.49 41.30 -2.44
CA ASP A 10 2.28 41.12 -3.25
C ASP A 10 1.55 39.84 -2.85
N LEU A 11 0.34 40.02 -2.34
CA LEU A 11 -0.48 38.89 -1.88
C LEU A 11 -0.91 37.96 -3.01
N THR A 12 -1.07 38.49 -4.23
CA THR A 12 -1.44 37.70 -5.41
C THR A 12 -0.39 36.65 -5.71
N THR A 13 0.85 37.09 -5.83
CA THR A 13 2.01 36.23 -6.11
C THR A 13 2.31 35.34 -4.89
N PHE A 14 2.30 35.92 -3.68
CA PHE A 14 2.61 35.16 -2.46
C PHE A 14 1.67 33.97 -2.24
N CYS A 15 0.36 34.17 -2.48
CA CYS A 15 -0.65 33.11 -2.39
C CYS A 15 -0.85 32.35 -3.73
N ARG A 16 -0.01 32.62 -4.73
CA ARG A 16 -0.07 31.96 -6.05
C ARG A 16 -1.44 32.06 -6.71
N LEU A 17 -2.13 33.17 -6.52
CA LEU A 17 -3.45 33.41 -7.10
C LEU A 17 -3.36 33.71 -8.60
N ASP A 18 -2.24 34.24 -9.07
CA ASP A 18 -1.88 34.44 -10.47
C ASP A 18 -1.96 33.11 -11.27
N GLU A 19 -1.48 32.00 -10.71
CA GLU A 19 -1.64 30.66 -11.31
C GLU A 19 -3.11 30.28 -11.54
N LEU A 20 -3.99 30.79 -10.67
CA LEU A 20 -5.44 30.58 -10.74
C LEU A 20 -6.17 31.60 -11.64
N GLY A 21 -5.43 32.54 -12.27
CA GLY A 21 -6.00 33.64 -13.03
C GLY A 21 -6.77 34.63 -12.17
N LEU A 22 -6.38 34.76 -10.90
CA LEU A 22 -7.00 35.63 -9.91
C LEU A 22 -6.02 36.70 -9.44
N GLU A 23 -6.55 37.84 -9.01
CA GLU A 23 -5.82 38.91 -8.34
C GLU A 23 -6.47 39.21 -7.00
N ALA A 24 -5.66 39.34 -5.96
CA ALA A 24 -6.13 39.75 -4.63
C ALA A 24 -6.50 41.24 -4.63
N VAL A 25 -7.70 41.55 -4.21
CA VAL A 25 -8.20 42.92 -4.10
C VAL A 25 -8.60 43.33 -2.65
N GLY A 26 -8.40 42.42 -1.71
CA GLY A 26 -8.61 42.65 -0.29
C GLY A 26 -8.36 41.39 0.52
N GLN A 27 -8.07 41.56 1.80
CA GLN A 27 -7.86 40.47 2.75
C GLN A 27 -8.54 40.78 4.08
N HIS A 28 -8.90 39.68 4.77
CA HIS A 28 -9.36 39.73 6.15
C HIS A 28 -8.79 38.52 6.90
N LEU A 29 -8.10 38.77 8.00
CA LEU A 29 -7.51 37.77 8.85
C LEU A 29 -8.29 37.70 10.17
N GLY A 30 -9.26 36.79 10.23
CA GLY A 30 -9.99 36.48 11.44
C GLY A 30 -9.25 35.48 12.34
N PRO A 31 -9.73 35.26 13.59
CA PRO A 31 -9.11 34.33 14.52
C PRO A 31 -9.15 32.88 14.01
N GLU A 32 -10.20 32.47 13.32
CA GLU A 32 -10.39 31.08 12.87
C GLU A 32 -10.22 30.89 11.35
N ARG A 33 -10.25 31.95 10.56
CA ARG A 33 -10.27 31.89 9.11
C ARG A 33 -9.57 33.09 8.46
N ALA A 34 -8.82 32.83 7.39
CA ALA A 34 -8.33 33.83 6.47
C ALA A 34 -9.31 33.95 5.28
N VAL A 35 -9.56 35.16 4.81
CA VAL A 35 -10.41 35.43 3.65
C VAL A 35 -9.67 36.34 2.69
N ILE A 36 -9.56 35.95 1.43
CA ILE A 36 -8.98 36.75 0.36
C ILE A 36 -10.07 37.09 -0.65
N LYS A 37 -10.32 38.35 -0.84
CA LYS A 37 -11.24 38.85 -1.88
C LYS A 37 -10.48 38.94 -3.19
N CYS A 38 -10.94 38.24 -4.23
CA CYS A 38 -10.27 38.15 -5.50
C CYS A 38 -11.17 38.65 -6.63
N ARG A 39 -10.53 39.13 -7.71
CA ARG A 39 -11.17 39.32 -9.02
C ARG A 39 -10.55 38.38 -10.04
N VAL A 40 -11.30 38.03 -11.08
CA VAL A 40 -10.78 37.32 -12.25
C VAL A 40 -10.03 38.32 -13.11
N VAL A 41 -8.78 38.01 -13.45
CA VAL A 41 -7.88 38.92 -14.20
C VAL A 41 -8.36 39.04 -15.65
N LYS A 42 -8.62 37.91 -16.32
CA LYS A 42 -9.00 37.89 -17.72
C LYS A 42 -10.45 38.33 -17.91
N ALA A 43 -10.65 39.41 -18.65
CA ALA A 43 -11.97 39.74 -19.16
C ALA A 43 -12.42 38.66 -20.17
N ASP A 44 -13.74 38.39 -20.20
CA ASP A 44 -14.34 37.45 -21.14
C ASP A 44 -15.62 38.07 -21.75
N PRO A 45 -15.49 39.20 -22.49
CA PRO A 45 -16.64 39.96 -22.95
C PRO A 45 -17.29 39.39 -24.23
N TRP A 46 -16.67 38.37 -24.89
CA TRP A 46 -17.14 37.88 -26.17
C TRP A 46 -18.14 36.72 -26.04
N CYS A 47 -19.24 36.82 -26.72
CA CYS A 47 -20.29 35.82 -26.74
C CYS A 47 -19.83 34.61 -27.56
N GLN A 48 -19.75 33.44 -26.94
CA GLN A 48 -19.34 32.19 -27.59
C GLN A 48 -20.37 31.69 -28.64
N SER A 49 -21.59 32.24 -28.66
CA SER A 49 -22.64 31.82 -29.59
C SER A 49 -22.69 32.62 -30.90
N CYS A 50 -22.42 33.92 -30.84
CA CYS A 50 -22.57 34.81 -32.00
C CYS A 50 -21.36 35.74 -32.21
N GLY A 51 -20.33 35.63 -31.37
CA GLY A 51 -19.11 36.46 -31.48
C GLY A 51 -19.26 37.93 -31.09
N ALA A 52 -20.49 38.43 -30.86
CA ALA A 52 -20.70 39.82 -30.46
C ALA A 52 -20.20 40.10 -29.04
N GLU A 53 -19.81 41.35 -28.79
CA GLU A 53 -19.41 41.78 -27.46
C GLU A 53 -20.60 41.83 -26.50
N GLY A 54 -20.38 41.46 -25.27
CA GLY A 54 -21.36 41.51 -24.18
C GLY A 54 -21.07 42.64 -23.21
N VAL A 55 -22.10 43.26 -22.73
CA VAL A 55 -22.03 44.25 -21.67
C VAL A 55 -22.05 43.60 -20.29
N PRO A 56 -21.33 44.12 -19.29
CA PRO A 56 -21.47 43.65 -17.91
C PRO A 56 -22.89 43.82 -17.41
N ARG A 57 -23.49 42.70 -16.95
CA ARG A 57 -24.83 42.69 -16.39
C ARG A 57 -24.82 42.90 -14.87
N ASP A 58 -24.08 42.02 -14.17
CA ASP A 58 -23.94 42.02 -12.73
C ASP A 58 -22.66 41.23 -12.32
N THR A 59 -22.49 41.07 -11.02
CA THR A 59 -21.36 40.31 -10.44
C THR A 59 -21.90 39.34 -9.40
N ILE A 60 -21.44 38.11 -9.44
CA ILE A 60 -21.67 37.10 -8.40
C ILE A 60 -20.37 36.82 -7.64
N THR A 61 -20.48 36.35 -6.41
CA THR A 61 -19.36 35.92 -5.60
C THR A 61 -19.32 34.39 -5.57
N ARG A 62 -18.19 33.79 -5.97
CA ARG A 62 -17.92 32.36 -5.82
C ARG A 62 -17.04 32.17 -4.62
N HIS A 63 -17.42 31.26 -3.72
CA HIS A 63 -16.64 30.89 -2.55
C HIS A 63 -15.83 29.63 -2.86
N LEU A 64 -14.51 29.67 -2.65
CA LEU A 64 -13.62 28.54 -2.84
C LEU A 64 -12.77 28.36 -1.60
N ALA A 65 -12.76 27.16 -1.02
CA ALA A 65 -11.75 26.77 -0.06
C ALA A 65 -10.38 26.72 -0.75
N HIS A 66 -9.35 27.23 -0.09
CA HIS A 66 -8.01 27.33 -0.63
C HIS A 66 -7.01 26.67 0.32
N GLU A 67 -5.77 26.49 -0.10
CA GLU A 67 -4.72 26.01 0.79
C GLU A 67 -4.66 26.88 2.05
N PRO A 68 -4.51 26.27 3.24
CA PRO A 68 -4.56 27.02 4.49
C PRO A 68 -3.37 27.96 4.63
N PHE A 69 -3.60 29.13 5.20
CA PHE A 69 -2.53 30.04 5.56
C PHE A 69 -2.07 29.78 7.00
N GLY A 70 -0.93 29.12 7.13
CA GLY A 70 -0.54 28.51 8.40
C GLY A 70 -1.53 27.42 8.80
N HIS A 71 -2.10 27.52 10.00
CA HIS A 71 -3.13 26.59 10.49
C HIS A 71 -4.58 27.09 10.24
N ARG A 72 -4.76 28.23 9.58
CA ARG A 72 -6.06 28.83 9.36
C ARG A 72 -6.64 28.44 8.02
N PRO A 73 -7.86 27.87 7.98
CA PRO A 73 -8.58 27.66 6.73
C PRO A 73 -8.69 28.97 5.94
N THR A 74 -8.41 28.92 4.66
CA THR A 74 -8.44 30.10 3.79
C THR A 74 -9.60 30.00 2.80
N THR A 75 -10.37 31.06 2.65
CA THR A 75 -11.47 31.16 1.69
C THR A 75 -11.18 32.26 0.68
N LEU A 76 -11.28 31.92 -0.62
CA LEU A 76 -11.30 32.91 -1.69
C LEU A 76 -12.73 33.34 -1.96
N LEU A 77 -12.99 34.66 -1.91
CA LEU A 77 -14.21 35.29 -2.38
C LEU A 77 -13.97 35.83 -3.80
N VAL A 78 -14.24 35.00 -4.80
CA VAL A 78 -13.95 35.34 -6.19
C VAL A 78 -15.13 36.09 -6.79
N ARG A 79 -14.92 37.36 -7.15
CA ARG A 79 -15.87 38.16 -7.90
C ARG A 79 -15.85 37.77 -9.36
N VAL A 80 -16.98 37.25 -9.87
CA VAL A 80 -17.15 36.75 -11.22
C VAL A 80 -18.17 37.62 -11.93
N ARG A 81 -17.79 38.32 -12.99
CA ARG A 81 -18.72 39.13 -13.82
C ARG A 81 -19.63 38.21 -14.62
N ARG A 82 -20.85 38.63 -14.77
CA ARG A 82 -21.78 38.08 -15.75
C ARG A 82 -21.97 39.09 -16.86
N TYR A 83 -22.01 38.61 -18.08
CA TYR A 83 -22.22 39.43 -19.29
C TYR A 83 -23.57 39.09 -19.94
N ARG A 84 -24.12 40.05 -20.66
CA ARG A 84 -25.27 39.87 -21.57
C ARG A 84 -24.83 40.27 -22.96
N CYS A 85 -25.04 39.38 -23.92
CA CYS A 85 -24.74 39.65 -25.33
C CYS A 85 -25.59 40.76 -25.89
N THR A 86 -25.01 41.72 -26.58
CA THR A 86 -25.71 42.79 -27.26
C THR A 86 -26.41 42.30 -28.54
N GLY A 87 -25.89 41.23 -29.17
CA GLY A 87 -26.46 40.69 -30.38
C GLY A 87 -27.59 39.66 -30.17
N CYS A 88 -27.33 38.58 -29.39
CA CYS A 88 -28.28 37.48 -29.22
C CYS A 88 -28.96 37.42 -27.82
N GLY A 89 -28.66 38.34 -26.90
CA GLY A 89 -29.24 38.40 -25.56
C GLY A 89 -28.78 37.30 -24.60
N ARG A 90 -27.94 36.36 -25.03
CA ARG A 90 -27.40 35.28 -24.17
C ARG A 90 -26.58 35.85 -23.03
N THR A 91 -26.63 35.17 -21.87
CA THR A 91 -25.85 35.55 -20.69
C THR A 91 -24.82 34.47 -20.37
N TRP A 92 -23.60 34.87 -19.93
CA TRP A 92 -22.55 33.97 -19.48
C TRP A 92 -21.78 34.57 -18.31
N ARG A 93 -20.90 33.77 -17.70
CA ARG A 93 -20.02 34.19 -16.60
C ARG A 93 -18.60 34.20 -17.11
N GLN A 94 -17.75 35.06 -16.54
CA GLN A 94 -16.31 34.96 -16.73
C GLN A 94 -15.83 33.54 -16.47
N ASP A 95 -14.85 33.09 -17.25
CA ASP A 95 -14.22 31.81 -17.04
C ASP A 95 -13.43 31.79 -15.73
N THR A 96 -13.68 30.80 -14.90
CA THR A 96 -12.97 30.52 -13.65
C THR A 96 -12.37 29.12 -13.65
N SER A 97 -12.22 28.48 -14.79
CA SER A 97 -11.72 27.11 -14.92
C SER A 97 -10.30 26.95 -14.41
N LYS A 98 -9.46 28.00 -14.51
CA LYS A 98 -8.13 28.02 -13.89
C LYS A 98 -8.18 27.98 -12.36
N ALA A 99 -9.20 28.62 -11.76
CA ALA A 99 -9.35 28.67 -10.31
C ALA A 99 -9.93 27.41 -9.72
N ALA A 100 -10.97 26.86 -10.33
CA ALA A 100 -11.62 25.63 -9.88
C ALA A 100 -12.58 25.10 -10.96
N ASP A 101 -12.81 23.80 -10.97
CA ASP A 101 -13.78 23.15 -11.86
C ASP A 101 -15.22 23.67 -11.62
N VAL A 102 -16.08 23.46 -12.59
CA VAL A 102 -17.50 23.86 -12.50
C VAL A 102 -18.13 23.25 -11.23
N ARG A 103 -18.79 24.07 -10.42
CA ARG A 103 -19.42 23.71 -9.14
C ARG A 103 -18.44 23.20 -8.05
N ALA A 104 -17.13 23.12 -8.29
CA ALA A 104 -16.19 22.75 -7.25
C ALA A 104 -16.19 23.79 -6.12
N LYS A 105 -16.05 23.31 -4.88
CA LYS A 105 -15.98 24.12 -3.65
C LYS A 105 -14.55 24.38 -3.21
N ILE A 106 -13.57 23.71 -3.82
CA ILE A 106 -12.15 23.80 -3.49
C ILE A 106 -11.43 24.35 -4.72
N SER A 107 -10.50 25.28 -4.52
CA SER A 107 -9.63 25.77 -5.59
C SER A 107 -8.67 24.69 -6.07
N ARG A 108 -8.12 24.81 -7.28
CA ARG A 108 -7.11 23.84 -7.80
C ARG A 108 -5.89 23.76 -6.89
N ARG A 109 -5.46 24.87 -6.31
CA ARG A 109 -4.36 24.89 -5.34
C ARG A 109 -4.72 24.19 -4.03
N GLY A 110 -5.90 24.51 -3.48
CA GLY A 110 -6.40 23.82 -2.29
C GLY A 110 -6.58 22.33 -2.49
N LEU A 111 -6.98 21.89 -3.70
CA LEU A 111 -7.11 20.49 -4.06
C LEU A 111 -5.73 19.82 -4.20
N ARG A 112 -4.75 20.52 -4.77
CA ARG A 112 -3.37 20.05 -4.84
C ARG A 112 -2.78 19.89 -3.44
N TRP A 113 -2.91 20.89 -2.57
CA TRP A 113 -2.49 20.84 -1.17
C TRP A 113 -3.14 19.64 -0.44
N ALA A 114 -4.43 19.40 -0.67
CA ALA A 114 -5.14 18.27 -0.08
C ALA A 114 -4.57 16.91 -0.53
N LEU A 115 -4.26 16.79 -1.82
CA LEU A 115 -3.68 15.55 -2.37
C LEU A 115 -2.25 15.33 -1.87
N GLU A 116 -1.42 16.37 -1.84
CA GLU A 116 -0.06 16.34 -1.30
C GLU A 116 -0.08 15.95 0.20
N GLY A 117 -0.95 16.57 1.00
CA GLY A 117 -1.11 16.25 2.41
C GLY A 117 -1.48 14.79 2.66
N VAL A 118 -2.30 14.20 1.79
CA VAL A 118 -2.69 12.79 1.91
C VAL A 118 -1.56 11.85 1.45
N VAL A 119 -0.87 12.16 0.36
CA VAL A 119 0.10 11.26 -0.28
C VAL A 119 1.50 11.42 0.30
N ILE A 120 1.89 12.64 0.66
CA ILE A 120 3.23 12.96 1.14
C ILE A 120 3.30 12.94 2.67
N ASP A 121 2.35 13.65 3.31
CA ASP A 121 2.35 13.86 4.75
C ASP A 121 1.49 12.83 5.50
N HIS A 122 0.83 11.91 4.78
CA HIS A 122 -0.05 10.88 5.33
C HIS A 122 -1.18 11.43 6.21
N LEU A 123 -1.65 12.64 5.90
CA LEU A 123 -2.75 13.26 6.65
C LEU A 123 -4.05 12.48 6.46
N THR A 124 -4.83 12.40 7.53
CA THR A 124 -6.20 11.89 7.43
C THR A 124 -7.09 12.88 6.67
N VAL A 125 -8.12 12.37 5.98
CA VAL A 125 -9.10 13.23 5.29
C VAL A 125 -9.77 14.21 6.26
N SER A 126 -9.95 13.82 7.52
CA SER A 126 -10.52 14.72 8.56
C SER A 126 -9.62 15.92 8.82
N ARG A 127 -8.31 15.72 8.91
CA ARG A 127 -7.34 16.83 9.07
C ARG A 127 -7.32 17.74 7.85
N VAL A 128 -7.32 17.13 6.65
CA VAL A 128 -7.39 17.91 5.40
C VAL A 128 -8.70 18.71 5.31
N ALA A 129 -9.83 18.11 5.65
CA ALA A 129 -11.13 18.79 5.67
C ALA A 129 -11.14 19.98 6.65
N ALA A 130 -10.58 19.78 7.85
CA ALA A 130 -10.42 20.84 8.85
C ALA A 130 -9.51 21.96 8.34
N GLY A 131 -8.35 21.63 7.75
CA GLY A 131 -7.40 22.60 7.18
C GLY A 131 -8.02 23.43 6.04
N LEU A 132 -8.87 22.84 5.20
CA LEU A 132 -9.60 23.54 4.13
C LEU A 132 -10.85 24.25 4.61
N GLY A 133 -11.35 23.98 5.82
CA GLY A 133 -12.62 24.50 6.32
C GLY A 133 -13.84 24.00 5.53
N VAL A 134 -13.82 22.74 5.08
CA VAL A 134 -14.90 22.08 4.33
C VAL A 134 -15.40 20.82 5.05
N SER A 135 -16.55 20.30 4.63
CA SER A 135 -17.02 19.02 5.16
C SER A 135 -16.10 17.87 4.76
N TRP A 136 -16.02 16.84 5.61
CA TRP A 136 -15.29 15.62 5.31
C TRP A 136 -15.66 15.02 3.94
N HIS A 137 -16.96 14.98 3.65
CA HIS A 137 -17.46 14.46 2.36
C HIS A 137 -16.92 15.26 1.17
N THR A 138 -16.91 16.61 1.26
CA THR A 138 -16.36 17.47 0.20
C THR A 138 -14.88 17.21 -0.01
N ALA A 139 -14.08 17.12 1.06
CA ALA A 139 -12.66 16.82 0.97
C ALA A 139 -12.41 15.42 0.41
N ASN A 140 -13.07 14.39 0.97
CA ASN A 140 -12.89 13.01 0.54
C ASN A 140 -13.21 12.83 -0.96
N THR A 141 -14.37 13.28 -1.42
CA THR A 141 -14.78 13.16 -2.82
C THR A 141 -13.79 13.86 -3.76
N ALA A 142 -13.34 15.06 -3.40
CA ALA A 142 -12.40 15.81 -4.21
C ALA A 142 -11.01 15.14 -4.28
N ILE A 143 -10.49 14.69 -3.13
CA ILE A 143 -9.20 13.98 -3.04
C ILE A 143 -9.22 12.69 -3.85
N LEU A 144 -10.26 11.86 -3.70
CA LEU A 144 -10.37 10.60 -4.42
C LEU A 144 -10.45 10.81 -5.93
N ALA A 145 -11.27 11.77 -6.38
CA ALA A 145 -11.41 12.09 -7.80
C ALA A 145 -10.09 12.60 -8.40
N GLU A 146 -9.42 13.55 -7.74
CA GLU A 146 -8.16 14.10 -8.21
C GLU A 146 -7.02 13.08 -8.16
N GLY A 147 -6.97 12.28 -7.10
CA GLY A 147 -5.99 11.21 -6.96
C GLY A 147 -6.13 10.14 -8.04
N LYS A 148 -7.36 9.74 -8.36
CA LYS A 148 -7.61 8.85 -9.50
C LYS A 148 -7.13 9.47 -10.80
N ARG A 149 -7.64 10.66 -11.14
CA ARG A 149 -7.33 11.35 -12.39
C ARG A 149 -5.84 11.58 -12.64
N ARG A 150 -5.07 11.96 -11.61
CA ARG A 150 -3.66 12.35 -11.75
C ARG A 150 -2.66 11.24 -11.53
N LEU A 151 -3.01 10.23 -10.76
CA LEU A 151 -2.05 9.26 -10.22
C LEU A 151 -2.45 7.81 -10.52
N ILE A 152 -3.70 7.44 -10.25
CA ILE A 152 -4.13 6.04 -10.31
C ILE A 152 -4.52 5.63 -11.73
N ASP A 153 -5.24 6.49 -12.46
CA ASP A 153 -5.72 6.21 -13.82
C ASP A 153 -4.63 6.46 -14.89
N ASP A 154 -3.40 6.77 -14.47
CA ASP A 154 -2.27 6.90 -15.38
C ASP A 154 -1.85 5.53 -15.92
N PRO A 155 -1.90 5.28 -17.24
CA PRO A 155 -1.53 4.01 -17.84
C PRO A 155 -0.05 3.65 -17.60
N ASP A 156 0.83 4.65 -17.48
CA ASP A 156 2.27 4.46 -17.29
C ASP A 156 2.61 3.89 -15.91
N ARG A 157 1.64 3.82 -15.01
CA ARG A 157 1.81 3.26 -13.67
C ARG A 157 2.27 1.80 -13.65
N PHE A 158 1.95 1.07 -14.70
CA PHE A 158 2.31 -0.35 -14.84
C PHE A 158 3.57 -0.59 -15.69
N GLN A 159 4.16 0.45 -16.27
CA GLN A 159 5.36 0.30 -17.10
C GLN A 159 6.58 -0.14 -16.30
N GLY A 160 7.39 -1.00 -16.90
CA GLY A 160 8.66 -1.47 -16.32
C GLY A 160 8.51 -2.43 -15.14
N VAL A 161 7.30 -2.95 -14.87
CA VAL A 161 7.08 -3.95 -13.80
C VAL A 161 7.53 -5.32 -14.30
N THR A 162 8.59 -5.86 -13.69
CA THR A 162 9.16 -7.19 -14.00
C THR A 162 9.02 -8.18 -12.82
N ALA A 163 8.75 -7.69 -11.61
CA ALA A 163 8.57 -8.52 -10.44
C ALA A 163 7.37 -8.05 -9.64
N ILE A 164 6.44 -8.95 -9.34
CA ILE A 164 5.26 -8.64 -8.52
C ILE A 164 5.20 -9.51 -7.27
N GLY A 165 4.60 -8.96 -6.22
CA GLY A 165 4.19 -9.69 -5.03
C GLY A 165 2.69 -9.78 -4.96
N VAL A 166 2.15 -10.91 -4.49
CA VAL A 166 0.72 -11.09 -4.28
C VAL A 166 0.45 -11.67 -2.90
N ASP A 167 -0.56 -11.12 -2.23
CA ASP A 167 -0.99 -11.57 -0.89
C ASP A 167 -2.47 -11.24 -0.66
N GLU A 168 -3.05 -11.82 0.39
CA GLU A 168 -4.39 -11.47 0.85
C GLU A 168 -4.33 -10.42 1.98
N HIS A 169 -5.29 -9.51 2.00
CA HIS A 169 -5.43 -8.52 3.05
C HIS A 169 -6.87 -8.40 3.55
N VAL A 170 -7.03 -8.21 4.86
CA VAL A 170 -8.33 -8.02 5.49
C VAL A 170 -8.68 -6.54 5.53
N TRP A 171 -9.55 -6.07 4.65
CA TRP A 171 -9.90 -4.65 4.56
C TRP A 171 -10.95 -4.20 5.59
N ARG A 172 -11.73 -5.12 6.13
CA ARG A 172 -12.68 -4.83 7.23
C ARG A 172 -12.85 -6.03 8.16
N HIS A 173 -13.03 -5.78 9.44
CA HIS A 173 -13.37 -6.80 10.42
C HIS A 173 -14.88 -6.94 10.51
N THR A 174 -15.43 -7.93 9.83
CA THR A 174 -16.85 -8.29 9.87
C THR A 174 -16.99 -9.78 10.11
N ARG A 175 -18.07 -10.17 10.79
CA ARG A 175 -18.38 -11.59 10.98
C ARG A 175 -18.98 -12.24 9.73
N ARG A 176 -19.60 -11.44 8.87
CA ARG A 176 -20.28 -11.91 7.64
C ARG A 176 -19.88 -11.03 6.45
N GLY A 177 -19.92 -11.61 5.25
CA GLY A 177 -19.61 -10.95 3.98
C GLY A 177 -18.12 -10.90 3.67
N ASP A 178 -17.80 -10.40 2.47
CA ASP A 178 -16.46 -10.35 1.94
C ASP A 178 -15.62 -9.32 2.71
N LYS A 179 -14.53 -9.81 3.28
CA LYS A 179 -13.60 -9.06 4.09
C LYS A 179 -12.17 -9.06 3.54
N PHE A 180 -11.94 -9.78 2.46
CA PHE A 180 -10.63 -9.93 1.88
C PHE A 180 -10.50 -9.16 0.58
N VAL A 181 -9.31 -8.68 0.33
CA VAL A 181 -8.84 -8.18 -0.95
C VAL A 181 -7.54 -8.87 -1.30
N THR A 182 -7.29 -9.08 -2.58
CA THR A 182 -5.98 -9.47 -3.09
C THR A 182 -5.17 -8.20 -3.31
N VAL A 183 -3.99 -8.14 -2.72
CA VAL A 183 -3.03 -7.03 -2.83
C VAL A 183 -1.96 -7.42 -3.81
N ILE A 184 -1.70 -6.58 -4.80
CA ILE A 184 -0.65 -6.75 -5.79
C ILE A 184 0.35 -5.60 -5.65
N ILE A 185 1.62 -5.93 -5.49
CA ILE A 185 2.68 -4.95 -5.34
C ILE A 185 3.75 -5.09 -6.43
N ASP A 186 4.42 -4.00 -6.72
CA ASP A 186 5.61 -3.94 -7.55
C ASP A 186 6.86 -4.14 -6.71
N LEU A 187 7.55 -5.23 -6.94
CA LEU A 187 8.85 -5.58 -6.31
C LEU A 187 10.04 -5.20 -7.18
N THR A 188 9.81 -4.75 -8.41
CA THR A 188 10.87 -4.37 -9.35
C THR A 188 11.87 -3.41 -8.75
N PRO A 189 11.45 -2.30 -8.07
CA PRO A 189 12.40 -1.37 -7.49
C PRO A 189 13.32 -1.98 -6.41
N ILE A 190 12.81 -2.94 -5.63
CA ILE A 190 13.61 -3.66 -4.64
C ILE A 190 14.63 -4.56 -5.34
N ARG A 191 14.19 -5.30 -6.35
CA ARG A 191 15.04 -6.22 -7.12
C ARG A 191 16.17 -5.49 -7.84
N GLU A 192 15.85 -4.34 -8.42
CA GLU A 192 16.79 -3.48 -9.16
C GLU A 192 17.56 -2.50 -8.28
N LYS A 193 17.24 -2.43 -6.97
CA LYS A 193 17.83 -1.47 -6.01
C LYS A 193 17.61 -0.01 -6.40
N THR A 194 16.50 0.28 -7.05
CA THR A 194 16.12 1.63 -7.51
C THR A 194 15.18 2.35 -6.54
N GLY A 195 14.58 1.63 -5.59
CA GLY A 195 13.68 2.22 -4.61
C GLY A 195 12.87 1.21 -3.80
N PRO A 196 11.91 1.67 -3.01
CA PRO A 196 11.01 0.81 -2.24
C PRO A 196 9.95 0.16 -3.14
N ALA A 197 9.40 -0.97 -2.68
CA ALA A 197 8.20 -1.56 -3.26
C ALA A 197 7.00 -0.59 -3.17
N ARG A 198 6.05 -0.74 -4.08
CA ARG A 198 4.83 0.08 -4.11
C ARG A 198 3.59 -0.78 -4.35
N LEU A 199 2.48 -0.33 -3.81
CA LEU A 199 1.17 -0.93 -4.08
C LEU A 199 0.80 -0.70 -5.55
N LEU A 200 0.70 -1.79 -6.31
CA LEU A 200 0.35 -1.73 -7.71
C LEU A 200 -1.17 -1.75 -7.90
N ASP A 201 -1.86 -2.64 -7.20
CA ASP A 201 -3.33 -2.68 -7.24
C ASP A 201 -3.92 -3.44 -6.04
N MET A 202 -5.24 -3.31 -5.87
CA MET A 202 -6.03 -4.10 -4.93
C MET A 202 -7.35 -4.49 -5.60
N VAL A 203 -7.71 -5.76 -5.50
CA VAL A 203 -8.96 -6.29 -6.05
C VAL A 203 -9.76 -7.03 -4.99
N GLU A 204 -11.09 -6.95 -5.08
CA GLU A 204 -12.00 -7.60 -4.13
C GLU A 204 -11.90 -9.12 -4.20
N GLY A 205 -11.83 -9.77 -3.04
CA GLY A 205 -11.73 -11.23 -2.91
C GLY A 205 -10.30 -11.74 -2.76
N ARG A 206 -10.16 -13.08 -2.61
CA ARG A 206 -8.88 -13.78 -2.39
C ARG A 206 -8.77 -15.10 -3.14
N SER A 207 -9.60 -15.33 -4.13
CA SER A 207 -9.60 -16.58 -4.88
C SER A 207 -8.56 -16.60 -6.00
N LYS A 208 -8.23 -17.81 -6.49
CA LYS A 208 -7.46 -18.00 -7.71
C LYS A 208 -8.04 -17.14 -8.85
N GLN A 209 -9.37 -17.15 -9.03
CA GLN A 209 -10.04 -16.50 -10.14
C GLN A 209 -9.84 -14.97 -10.08
N VAL A 210 -9.93 -14.36 -8.91
CA VAL A 210 -9.72 -12.92 -8.72
C VAL A 210 -8.34 -12.49 -9.22
N PHE A 211 -7.29 -13.21 -8.85
CA PHE A 211 -5.93 -12.90 -9.29
C PHE A 211 -5.74 -13.20 -10.79
N LYS A 212 -6.31 -14.30 -11.27
CA LYS A 212 -6.31 -14.65 -12.69
C LYS A 212 -6.96 -13.55 -13.54
N ASP A 213 -8.17 -13.11 -13.18
CA ASP A 213 -8.89 -12.05 -13.90
C ASP A 213 -8.11 -10.73 -13.90
N TRP A 214 -7.46 -10.42 -12.78
CA TRP A 214 -6.61 -9.25 -12.70
C TRP A 214 -5.43 -9.31 -13.69
N ILE A 215 -4.75 -10.45 -13.80
CA ILE A 215 -3.65 -10.67 -14.76
C ILE A 215 -4.17 -10.57 -16.20
N GLN A 216 -5.28 -11.23 -16.50
CA GLN A 216 -5.90 -11.23 -17.84
C GLN A 216 -6.31 -9.82 -18.28
N GLY A 217 -6.67 -8.95 -17.34
CA GLY A 217 -6.94 -7.54 -17.60
C GLY A 217 -5.71 -6.70 -17.97
N ARG A 218 -4.50 -7.28 -17.98
CA ARG A 218 -3.26 -6.59 -18.39
C ARG A 218 -2.95 -6.87 -19.85
N PRO A 219 -2.34 -5.89 -20.58
CA PRO A 219 -1.87 -6.12 -21.95
C PRO A 219 -0.92 -7.32 -22.03
N GLN A 220 -0.92 -8.05 -23.17
CA GLN A 220 -0.03 -9.20 -23.34
C GLN A 220 1.44 -8.81 -23.15
N ALA A 221 1.89 -7.71 -23.76
CA ALA A 221 3.27 -7.23 -23.61
C ALA A 221 3.67 -6.95 -22.15
N TRP A 222 2.71 -6.54 -21.28
CA TRP A 222 2.97 -6.40 -19.86
C TRP A 222 3.12 -7.76 -19.19
N ARG A 223 2.25 -8.71 -19.52
CA ARG A 223 2.30 -10.08 -18.96
C ARG A 223 3.61 -10.78 -19.33
N ASP A 224 4.04 -10.64 -20.57
CA ASP A 224 5.31 -11.21 -21.09
C ASP A 224 6.55 -10.57 -20.40
N GLY A 225 6.41 -9.34 -19.89
CA GLY A 225 7.46 -8.65 -19.15
C GLY A 225 7.61 -9.06 -17.70
N VAL A 226 6.64 -9.77 -17.11
CA VAL A 226 6.71 -10.21 -15.71
C VAL A 226 7.57 -11.46 -15.60
N GLU A 227 8.72 -11.34 -14.94
CA GLU A 227 9.70 -12.43 -14.77
C GLU A 227 9.50 -13.20 -13.45
N VAL A 228 8.97 -12.55 -12.41
CA VAL A 228 8.87 -13.14 -11.07
C VAL A 228 7.56 -12.77 -10.40
N VAL A 229 6.94 -13.77 -9.74
CA VAL A 229 5.79 -13.58 -8.87
C VAL A 229 6.09 -14.14 -7.48
N ALA A 230 6.31 -13.26 -6.51
CA ALA A 230 6.44 -13.63 -5.11
C ALA A 230 5.06 -13.83 -4.48
N MET A 231 4.87 -14.92 -3.74
CA MET A 231 3.58 -15.28 -3.17
C MET A 231 3.73 -16.06 -1.86
N ASP A 232 2.64 -16.14 -1.13
CA ASP A 232 2.50 -17.04 0.01
C ASP A 232 2.34 -18.52 -0.39
N GLY A 233 1.99 -19.36 0.56
CA GLY A 233 1.74 -20.79 0.32
C GLY A 233 0.42 -21.11 -0.40
N PHE A 234 -0.42 -20.13 -0.73
CA PHE A 234 -1.71 -20.37 -1.36
C PHE A 234 -1.57 -20.89 -2.80
N THR A 235 -2.06 -22.09 -3.03
CA THR A 235 -1.93 -22.77 -4.34
C THR A 235 -2.68 -22.05 -5.46
N GLY A 236 -3.74 -21.30 -5.14
CA GLY A 236 -4.51 -20.54 -6.11
C GLY A 236 -3.70 -19.48 -6.83
N PHE A 237 -2.83 -18.76 -6.13
CA PHE A 237 -1.95 -17.76 -6.73
C PHE A 237 -0.92 -18.41 -7.66
N LYS A 238 -0.33 -19.54 -7.23
CA LYS A 238 0.59 -20.30 -8.09
C LYS A 238 -0.07 -20.75 -9.38
N THR A 239 -1.28 -21.33 -9.27
CA THR A 239 -2.00 -21.83 -10.44
C THR A 239 -2.34 -20.69 -11.41
N ALA A 240 -2.86 -19.56 -10.90
CA ALA A 240 -3.15 -18.38 -11.72
C ALA A 240 -1.89 -17.83 -12.41
N THR A 241 -0.75 -17.78 -11.70
CA THR A 241 0.55 -17.40 -12.27
C THR A 241 0.95 -18.33 -13.40
N SER A 242 0.90 -19.66 -13.19
CA SER A 242 1.31 -20.63 -14.21
C SER A 242 0.40 -20.63 -15.45
N GLU A 243 -0.87 -20.27 -15.29
CA GLU A 243 -1.83 -20.20 -16.40
C GLU A 243 -1.70 -18.89 -17.21
N GLU A 244 -1.43 -17.76 -16.58
CA GLU A 244 -1.50 -16.44 -17.21
C GLU A 244 -0.13 -15.78 -17.44
N LEU A 245 0.89 -16.23 -16.73
CA LEU A 245 2.28 -15.75 -16.80
C LEU A 245 3.23 -16.96 -16.91
N PRO A 246 3.17 -17.75 -18.02
CA PRO A 246 3.87 -19.02 -18.13
C PRO A 246 5.39 -18.90 -18.00
N ASP A 247 5.96 -17.75 -18.39
CA ASP A 247 7.40 -17.49 -18.34
C ASP A 247 7.87 -16.92 -17.00
N ALA A 248 6.93 -16.52 -16.14
CA ALA A 248 7.26 -15.98 -14.82
C ALA A 248 7.60 -17.10 -13.83
N VAL A 249 8.65 -16.87 -13.04
CA VAL A 249 9.06 -17.78 -11.97
C VAL A 249 8.27 -17.50 -10.70
N PRO A 250 7.45 -18.46 -10.21
CA PRO A 250 6.81 -18.33 -8.92
C PRO A 250 7.85 -18.51 -7.80
N VAL A 251 7.87 -17.59 -6.84
CA VAL A 251 8.75 -17.64 -5.66
C VAL A 251 7.89 -17.72 -4.41
N MET A 252 8.08 -18.79 -3.63
CA MET A 252 7.43 -18.92 -2.33
C MET A 252 8.20 -18.13 -1.28
N ASP A 253 7.47 -17.28 -0.57
CA ASP A 253 8.08 -16.41 0.43
C ASP A 253 8.75 -17.18 1.58
N PRO A 254 10.01 -16.82 1.93
CA PRO A 254 10.74 -17.44 3.03
C PRO A 254 9.99 -17.43 4.37
N PHE A 255 9.31 -16.32 4.69
CA PHE A 255 8.57 -16.22 5.95
C PHE A 255 7.47 -17.29 6.04
N HIS A 256 6.76 -17.54 4.94
CA HIS A 256 5.70 -18.55 4.89
C HIS A 256 6.28 -19.98 5.00
N VAL A 257 7.45 -20.24 4.45
CA VAL A 257 8.13 -21.54 4.60
C VAL A 257 8.56 -21.75 6.04
N VAL A 258 9.19 -20.75 6.65
CA VAL A 258 9.59 -20.79 8.08
C VAL A 258 8.36 -20.93 8.98
N ARG A 259 7.29 -20.19 8.71
CA ARG A 259 6.02 -20.28 9.43
C ARG A 259 5.40 -21.68 9.33
N LEU A 260 5.38 -22.29 8.14
CA LEU A 260 4.88 -23.65 7.94
C LEU A 260 5.62 -24.65 8.84
N ALA A 261 6.96 -24.54 8.92
CA ALA A 261 7.78 -25.39 9.77
C ALA A 261 7.54 -25.09 11.27
N GLY A 262 7.42 -23.80 11.65
CA GLY A 262 7.11 -23.35 13.00
C GLY A 262 5.72 -23.85 13.48
N ASP A 263 4.72 -23.77 12.62
CA ASP A 263 3.37 -24.33 12.91
C ASP A 263 3.44 -25.86 13.07
N GLY A 264 4.31 -26.54 12.32
CA GLY A 264 4.59 -27.96 12.48
C GLY A 264 5.20 -28.26 13.85
N LEU A 265 6.19 -27.49 14.25
CA LEU A 265 6.84 -27.59 15.58
C LEU A 265 5.86 -27.36 16.72
N ASP A 266 5.00 -26.35 16.63
CA ASP A 266 3.99 -26.08 17.66
C ASP A 266 2.95 -27.21 17.75
N ARG A 267 2.54 -27.79 16.64
CA ARG A 267 1.61 -28.95 16.65
C ARG A 267 2.28 -30.18 17.26
N CYS A 268 3.54 -30.47 16.93
CA CYS A 268 4.30 -31.55 17.54
C CYS A 268 4.37 -31.37 19.05
N ARG A 269 4.83 -30.19 19.49
CA ARG A 269 4.88 -29.85 20.92
C ARG A 269 3.54 -30.05 21.63
N GLN A 270 2.43 -29.55 21.03
CA GLN A 270 1.10 -29.69 21.60
C GLN A 270 0.61 -31.14 21.66
N ARG A 271 0.96 -31.94 20.63
CA ARG A 271 0.63 -33.35 20.58
C ARG A 271 1.36 -34.15 21.66
N ILE A 272 2.66 -33.93 21.80
CA ILE A 272 3.45 -34.59 22.84
C ILE A 272 2.92 -34.21 24.25
N GLN A 273 2.64 -32.93 24.51
CA GLN A 273 2.04 -32.50 25.76
C GLN A 273 0.66 -33.12 26.01
N GLN A 274 -0.14 -33.27 24.97
CA GLN A 274 -1.44 -33.95 25.08
C GLN A 274 -1.29 -35.45 25.41
N ALA A 275 -0.30 -36.10 24.83
CA ALA A 275 -0.01 -37.51 25.07
C ALA A 275 0.58 -37.74 26.47
N THR A 276 1.47 -36.89 26.94
CA THR A 276 2.17 -37.08 28.23
C THR A 276 1.43 -36.48 29.42
N LEU A 277 0.74 -35.35 29.25
CA LEU A 277 0.14 -34.59 30.35
C LEU A 277 -1.39 -34.45 30.26
N GLY A 278 -2.03 -35.01 29.21
CA GLY A 278 -3.47 -34.93 29.01
C GLY A 278 -4.02 -33.56 28.57
N HIS A 279 -3.11 -32.59 28.25
CA HIS A 279 -3.49 -31.26 27.75
C HIS A 279 -2.42 -30.65 26.82
N ARG A 280 -2.78 -29.63 26.07
CA ARG A 280 -1.92 -28.99 25.03
C ARG A 280 -0.86 -28.03 25.59
N GLY A 281 -0.78 -27.87 26.91
CA GLY A 281 0.23 -27.06 27.61
C GLY A 281 -0.36 -26.08 28.60
N ARG A 282 0.27 -26.02 29.78
CA ARG A 282 0.00 -25.08 30.87
C ARG A 282 1.28 -24.36 31.28
N ALA A 283 1.16 -23.24 31.98
CA ALA A 283 2.31 -22.39 32.35
C ALA A 283 3.43 -23.12 33.13
N GLY A 284 3.07 -24.21 33.82
CA GLY A 284 4.02 -25.04 34.59
C GLY A 284 4.83 -26.03 33.76
N ASP A 285 4.35 -26.41 32.56
CA ASP A 285 4.93 -27.50 31.77
C ASP A 285 6.27 -27.10 31.13
N PRO A 286 7.27 -27.98 31.13
CA PRO A 286 8.59 -27.71 30.56
C PRO A 286 8.52 -27.28 29.08
N LEU A 287 7.84 -28.06 28.22
CA LEU A 287 7.68 -27.76 26.80
C LEU A 287 6.88 -26.46 26.55
N TYR A 288 5.89 -26.16 27.40
CA TYR A 288 5.12 -24.91 27.24
C TYR A 288 5.96 -23.68 27.61
N ARG A 289 6.82 -23.78 28.62
CA ARG A 289 7.73 -22.71 29.05
C ARG A 289 8.72 -22.31 27.95
N VAL A 290 9.18 -23.28 27.15
CA VAL A 290 10.15 -23.02 26.05
C VAL A 290 9.50 -22.71 24.72
N ARG A 291 8.15 -22.66 24.60
CA ARG A 291 7.43 -22.49 23.32
C ARG A 291 7.89 -21.29 22.48
N ARG A 292 8.30 -20.19 23.10
CA ARG A 292 8.84 -19.03 22.38
C ARG A 292 10.31 -19.23 22.00
N THR A 293 11.07 -19.85 22.86
CA THR A 293 12.49 -20.17 22.65
C THR A 293 12.65 -21.12 21.48
N LEU A 294 11.72 -22.07 21.28
CA LEU A 294 11.72 -22.99 20.14
C LEU A 294 11.66 -22.28 18.78
N HIS A 295 11.04 -21.09 18.70
CA HIS A 295 10.98 -20.26 17.50
C HIS A 295 12.17 -19.31 17.33
N THR A 296 13.05 -19.21 18.30
CA THR A 296 14.28 -18.41 18.20
C THR A 296 15.30 -19.18 17.32
N GLY A 297 15.94 -18.49 16.38
CA GLY A 297 17.04 -19.10 15.60
C GLY A 297 18.16 -19.56 16.52
N ALA A 298 18.72 -20.73 16.25
CA ALA A 298 19.74 -21.34 17.14
C ALA A 298 20.96 -20.42 17.35
N ASP A 299 21.31 -19.64 16.32
CA ASP A 299 22.38 -18.64 16.34
C ASP A 299 22.09 -17.39 17.18
N LEU A 300 20.84 -17.19 17.62
CA LEU A 300 20.40 -16.07 18.45
C LEU A 300 20.04 -16.48 19.88
N LEU A 301 20.18 -17.74 20.22
CA LEU A 301 19.89 -18.23 21.56
C LEU A 301 20.94 -17.72 22.55
N THR A 302 20.47 -17.22 23.71
CA THR A 302 21.36 -16.98 24.85
C THR A 302 21.76 -18.32 25.51
N GLU A 303 22.88 -18.38 26.20
CA GLU A 303 23.31 -19.56 26.95
C GLU A 303 22.19 -20.12 27.86
N LYS A 304 21.52 -19.24 28.60
CA LYS A 304 20.39 -19.63 29.46
C LYS A 304 19.20 -20.23 28.69
N GLN A 305 18.98 -19.79 27.46
CA GLN A 305 17.92 -20.34 26.60
C GLN A 305 18.37 -21.72 26.05
N GLN A 306 19.63 -21.84 25.67
CA GLN A 306 20.22 -23.10 25.21
C GLN A 306 20.16 -24.17 26.32
N ASP A 307 20.57 -23.83 27.54
CA ASP A 307 20.52 -24.73 28.70
C ASP A 307 19.11 -25.24 28.99
N ARG A 308 18.12 -24.33 28.88
CA ARG A 308 16.70 -24.70 29.04
C ARG A 308 16.24 -25.67 27.95
N LEU A 309 16.65 -25.46 26.71
CA LEU A 309 16.33 -26.37 25.61
C LEU A 309 17.01 -27.72 25.83
N ASN A 310 18.29 -27.74 26.20
CA ASN A 310 19.04 -28.97 26.48
C ASN A 310 18.35 -29.78 27.60
N THR A 311 17.93 -29.10 28.69
CA THR A 311 17.18 -29.76 29.77
C THR A 311 15.86 -30.36 29.30
N VAL A 312 15.13 -29.66 28.43
CA VAL A 312 13.85 -30.14 27.91
C VAL A 312 14.05 -31.28 26.94
N PHE A 313 15.07 -31.25 26.09
CA PHE A 313 15.37 -32.28 25.10
C PHE A 313 16.03 -33.52 25.70
N ALA A 314 16.62 -33.43 26.90
CA ALA A 314 17.12 -34.61 27.62
C ALA A 314 16.02 -35.57 28.09
N VAL A 315 14.75 -35.20 27.99
CA VAL A 315 13.59 -36.02 28.32
C VAL A 315 13.22 -36.88 27.10
N GLU A 316 13.19 -38.20 27.24
CA GLU A 316 12.98 -39.16 26.13
C GLU A 316 11.65 -38.90 25.39
N GLU A 317 10.59 -38.59 26.11
CA GLU A 317 9.27 -38.29 25.53
C GLU A 317 9.26 -37.04 24.64
N HIS A 318 10.29 -36.20 24.69
CA HIS A 318 10.40 -34.97 23.89
C HIS A 318 11.23 -35.14 22.62
N VAL A 319 11.74 -36.32 22.30
CA VAL A 319 12.61 -36.59 21.14
C VAL A 319 11.97 -36.15 19.81
N GLU A 320 10.66 -36.29 19.65
CA GLU A 320 9.95 -35.88 18.44
C GLU A 320 9.92 -34.32 18.31
N VAL A 321 9.84 -33.62 19.44
CA VAL A 321 9.88 -32.16 19.46
C VAL A 321 11.28 -31.68 19.09
N GLU A 322 12.33 -32.31 19.64
CA GLU A 322 13.73 -32.00 19.31
C GLU A 322 14.01 -32.23 17.83
N ALA A 323 13.61 -33.39 17.27
CA ALA A 323 13.77 -33.69 15.84
C ALA A 323 13.05 -32.67 14.95
N THR A 324 11.82 -32.26 15.34
CA THR A 324 11.05 -31.25 14.59
C THR A 324 11.68 -29.86 14.70
N TRP A 325 12.21 -29.51 15.87
CA TRP A 325 12.97 -28.29 16.10
C TRP A 325 14.24 -28.26 15.24
N GLY A 326 14.97 -29.35 15.16
CA GLY A 326 16.15 -29.48 14.31
C GLY A 326 15.85 -29.18 12.83
N ILE A 327 14.73 -29.69 12.29
CA ILE A 327 14.29 -29.38 10.91
C ILE A 327 13.94 -27.88 10.78
N TYR A 328 13.19 -27.33 11.73
CA TYR A 328 12.87 -25.90 11.75
C TYR A 328 14.13 -25.04 11.72
N GLN A 329 15.12 -25.34 12.56
CA GLN A 329 16.39 -24.59 12.61
C GLN A 329 17.19 -24.70 11.31
N ARG A 330 17.21 -25.88 10.68
CA ARG A 330 17.87 -26.05 9.38
C ARG A 330 17.23 -25.22 8.27
N ILE A 331 15.90 -25.06 8.28
CA ILE A 331 15.18 -24.19 7.35
C ILE A 331 15.55 -22.72 7.60
N VAL A 332 15.55 -22.29 8.87
CA VAL A 332 15.93 -20.93 9.25
C VAL A 332 17.37 -20.63 8.83
N ALA A 333 18.31 -21.56 9.11
CA ALA A 333 19.71 -21.43 8.75
C ALA A 333 19.92 -21.32 7.23
N ALA A 334 19.21 -22.13 6.42
CA ALA A 334 19.28 -22.06 4.96
C ALA A 334 18.89 -20.68 4.43
N TYR A 335 17.83 -20.06 4.94
CA TYR A 335 17.40 -18.73 4.52
C TYR A 335 18.30 -17.60 5.02
N ARG A 336 18.96 -17.78 6.19
CA ARG A 336 19.89 -16.81 6.76
C ARG A 336 21.28 -16.87 6.17
N GLU A 337 21.62 -17.95 5.44
CA GLU A 337 22.93 -18.11 4.79
C GLU A 337 23.18 -16.94 3.81
N PRO A 338 24.22 -16.11 4.02
CA PRO A 338 24.53 -14.99 3.13
C PRO A 338 24.85 -15.43 1.70
N ASN A 339 25.55 -16.59 1.55
CA ASN A 339 25.82 -17.16 0.24
C ASN A 339 24.59 -17.92 -0.28
N LYS A 340 23.91 -17.34 -1.26
CA LYS A 340 22.67 -17.88 -1.81
C LYS A 340 22.81 -19.27 -2.41
N THR A 341 23.94 -19.57 -3.05
CA THR A 341 24.21 -20.91 -3.59
C THR A 341 24.28 -21.93 -2.46
N ARG A 342 25.02 -21.63 -1.39
CA ARG A 342 25.11 -22.48 -0.20
C ARG A 342 23.77 -22.62 0.50
N GLY A 343 23.02 -21.52 0.67
CA GLY A 343 21.67 -21.53 1.23
C GLY A 343 20.73 -22.44 0.44
N LYS A 344 20.78 -22.39 -0.90
CA LYS A 344 20.04 -23.29 -1.78
C LYS A 344 20.40 -24.76 -1.55
N GLN A 345 21.70 -25.09 -1.47
CA GLN A 345 22.15 -26.43 -1.18
C GLN A 345 21.67 -26.94 0.19
N MET A 346 21.74 -26.08 1.22
CA MET A 346 21.21 -26.39 2.54
C MET A 346 19.72 -26.68 2.48
N MET A 347 18.93 -25.84 1.78
CA MET A 347 17.48 -26.05 1.63
C MET A 347 17.18 -27.33 0.84
N GLN A 348 17.90 -27.63 -0.22
CA GLN A 348 17.80 -28.90 -0.97
C GLN A 348 18.02 -30.11 -0.05
N ALA A 349 19.04 -30.05 0.81
CA ALA A 349 19.33 -31.11 1.78
C ALA A 349 18.20 -31.25 2.82
N VAL A 350 17.59 -30.13 3.26
CA VAL A 350 16.41 -30.18 4.13
C VAL A 350 15.24 -30.86 3.41
N ILE A 351 14.91 -30.41 2.19
CA ILE A 351 13.81 -30.99 1.41
C ILE A 351 14.04 -32.49 1.22
N GLY A 352 15.23 -32.91 0.86
CA GLY A 352 15.61 -34.33 0.73
C GLY A 352 15.36 -35.12 2.03
N SER A 353 15.81 -34.58 3.17
CA SER A 353 15.70 -35.28 4.47
C SER A 353 14.27 -35.39 5.00
N VAL A 354 13.34 -34.49 4.61
CA VAL A 354 11.94 -34.52 5.07
C VAL A 354 10.98 -35.18 4.08
N THR A 355 11.45 -35.61 2.93
CA THR A 355 10.64 -36.23 1.87
C THR A 355 10.84 -37.73 1.73
N SER A 356 11.89 -38.29 2.32
CA SER A 356 12.17 -39.71 2.31
C SER A 356 12.72 -40.18 3.66
N GLY A 357 12.36 -41.39 4.07
CA GLY A 357 12.87 -42.02 5.30
C GLY A 357 12.43 -41.40 6.62
N VAL A 358 11.40 -40.55 6.63
CA VAL A 358 10.91 -39.90 7.85
C VAL A 358 10.13 -40.90 8.70
N PRO A 359 10.54 -41.13 9.97
CA PRO A 359 9.86 -42.02 10.90
C PRO A 359 8.35 -41.73 11.02
N ALA A 360 7.56 -42.78 11.23
CA ALA A 360 6.09 -42.65 11.32
C ALA A 360 5.63 -41.73 12.45
N ALA A 361 6.36 -41.69 13.55
CA ALA A 361 6.09 -40.85 14.71
C ALA A 361 6.19 -39.35 14.39
N LEU A 362 7.02 -38.93 13.44
CA LEU A 362 7.25 -37.54 13.05
C LEU A 362 6.17 -37.02 12.07
N ILE A 363 4.91 -37.08 12.49
CA ILE A 363 3.73 -36.79 11.66
C ILE A 363 3.79 -35.37 11.08
N GLU A 364 4.23 -34.41 11.87
CA GLU A 364 4.28 -33.01 11.50
C GLU A 364 5.38 -32.74 10.47
N ILE A 365 6.54 -33.38 10.62
CA ILE A 365 7.64 -33.31 9.63
C ILE A 365 7.18 -33.91 8.31
N ARG A 366 6.49 -35.04 8.31
CA ARG A 366 5.94 -35.67 7.08
C ARG A 366 4.96 -34.74 6.37
N ARG A 367 4.15 -33.96 7.13
CA ARG A 367 3.23 -32.95 6.57
C ARG A 367 4.00 -31.80 5.93
N VAL A 368 4.96 -31.21 6.65
CA VAL A 368 5.85 -30.16 6.13
C VAL A 368 6.58 -30.65 4.89
N GLY A 369 7.15 -31.87 4.93
CA GLY A 369 7.88 -32.48 3.83
C GLY A 369 7.03 -32.62 2.56
N ARG A 370 5.77 -33.02 2.66
CA ARG A 370 4.87 -33.08 1.50
C ARG A 370 4.69 -31.72 0.84
N THR A 371 4.47 -30.66 1.62
CA THR A 371 4.35 -29.30 1.08
C THR A 371 5.64 -28.84 0.44
N LEU A 372 6.77 -29.03 1.11
CA LEU A 372 8.08 -28.66 0.58
C LEU A 372 8.43 -29.41 -0.70
N LYS A 373 8.07 -30.71 -0.80
CA LYS A 373 8.26 -31.51 -2.03
C LYS A 373 7.43 -30.93 -3.18
N GLN A 374 6.14 -30.64 -2.95
CA GLN A 374 5.26 -30.11 -3.98
C GLN A 374 5.66 -28.70 -4.45
N ARG A 375 6.26 -27.92 -3.55
CA ARG A 375 6.65 -26.54 -3.81
C ARG A 375 8.18 -26.37 -3.91
N ALA A 376 8.93 -27.44 -4.10
CA ALA A 376 10.41 -27.40 -4.07
C ALA A 376 10.98 -26.37 -5.05
N ALA A 377 10.48 -26.33 -6.28
CA ALA A 377 10.90 -25.35 -7.28
C ALA A 377 10.69 -23.91 -6.81
N ASP A 378 9.51 -23.60 -6.26
CA ASP A 378 9.13 -22.25 -5.81
C ASP A 378 9.94 -21.83 -4.57
N VAL A 379 10.22 -22.76 -3.66
CA VAL A 379 11.05 -22.54 -2.45
C VAL A 379 12.51 -22.29 -2.84
N LEU A 380 13.04 -23.06 -3.79
CA LEU A 380 14.43 -22.94 -4.24
C LEU A 380 14.65 -21.71 -5.14
N ALA A 381 13.63 -21.27 -5.86
CA ALA A 381 13.68 -20.09 -6.72
C ALA A 381 14.04 -18.81 -5.96
N PHE A 382 13.72 -18.70 -4.68
CA PHE A 382 14.14 -17.57 -3.83
C PHE A 382 15.66 -17.34 -3.82
N PHE A 383 16.44 -18.43 -3.83
CA PHE A 383 17.90 -18.34 -3.79
C PHE A 383 18.48 -17.91 -5.14
N ASP A 384 17.80 -18.22 -6.23
CA ASP A 384 18.21 -17.83 -7.58
C ASP A 384 17.72 -16.43 -7.98
N ARG A 385 16.76 -15.89 -7.24
CA ARG A 385 16.07 -14.61 -7.53
C ARG A 385 16.16 -13.66 -6.33
N PRO A 386 17.33 -13.02 -6.10
CA PRO A 386 17.47 -12.09 -4.96
C PRO A 386 16.50 -10.91 -5.05
N GLY A 387 16.05 -10.41 -3.90
CA GLY A 387 15.10 -9.29 -3.82
C GLY A 387 13.62 -9.66 -4.06
N THR A 388 13.27 -10.95 -4.03
CA THR A 388 11.92 -11.47 -4.33
C THR A 388 11.18 -12.04 -3.13
N SER A 389 11.52 -11.62 -1.90
CA SER A 389 10.72 -11.98 -0.72
C SER A 389 9.40 -11.19 -0.69
N ASN A 390 8.40 -11.76 -0.05
CA ASN A 390 7.11 -11.08 0.17
C ASN A 390 7.13 -10.12 1.39
N GLY A 391 8.26 -9.97 2.06
CA GLY A 391 8.42 -9.02 3.17
C GLY A 391 7.99 -7.59 2.86
N PRO A 392 8.29 -7.03 1.67
CA PRO A 392 7.75 -5.74 1.27
C PRO A 392 6.22 -5.71 1.16
N THR A 393 5.57 -6.81 0.78
CA THR A 393 4.10 -6.94 0.77
C THR A 393 3.54 -6.88 2.19
N GLU A 394 4.18 -7.57 3.14
CA GLU A 394 3.78 -7.50 4.55
C GLU A 394 3.95 -6.08 5.11
N ALA A 395 5.03 -5.39 4.75
CA ALA A 395 5.24 -3.99 5.14
C ALA A 395 4.13 -3.07 4.58
N ILE A 396 3.73 -3.26 3.33
CA ILE A 396 2.59 -2.54 2.74
C ILE A 396 1.30 -2.92 3.46
N ASN A 397 1.02 -4.21 3.70
CA ASN A 397 -0.15 -4.66 4.45
C ASN A 397 -0.21 -4.02 5.85
N GLY A 398 0.93 -3.92 6.57
CA GLY A 398 1.02 -3.20 7.84
C GLY A 398 0.65 -1.72 7.72
N ARG A 399 1.03 -1.08 6.62
CA ARG A 399 0.69 0.31 6.32
C ARG A 399 -0.80 0.49 6.02
N LEU A 400 -1.41 -0.47 5.31
CA LEU A 400 -2.85 -0.50 5.04
C LEU A 400 -3.66 -0.70 6.33
N GLU A 401 -3.17 -1.53 7.27
CA GLU A 401 -3.75 -1.67 8.61
C GLU A 401 -3.71 -0.34 9.38
N HIS A 402 -2.58 0.36 9.33
CA HIS A 402 -2.45 1.68 9.96
C HIS A 402 -3.43 2.69 9.33
N LEU A 403 -3.52 2.75 7.99
CA LEU A 403 -4.49 3.60 7.28
C LEU A 403 -5.92 3.28 7.72
N ARG A 404 -6.29 2.00 7.80
CA ARG A 404 -7.60 1.56 8.25
C ARG A 404 -7.87 1.97 9.70
N GLY A 405 -6.91 1.79 10.59
CA GLY A 405 -6.99 2.18 12.01
C GLY A 405 -7.16 3.69 12.19
N SER A 406 -6.35 4.49 11.51
CA SER A 406 -6.40 5.96 11.59
C SER A 406 -7.69 6.56 11.01
N ALA A 407 -8.33 5.86 10.06
CA ALA A 407 -9.62 6.22 9.49
C ALA A 407 -10.81 5.66 10.29
N LEU A 408 -10.58 4.96 11.41
CA LEU A 408 -11.61 4.27 12.19
C LEU A 408 -12.43 3.26 11.36
N GLY A 409 -11.78 2.66 10.37
CA GLY A 409 -12.38 1.72 9.43
C GLY A 409 -12.93 2.38 8.15
N PHE A 410 -13.27 1.53 7.19
CA PHE A 410 -13.87 1.93 5.92
C PHE A 410 -15.21 1.21 5.74
N ARG A 411 -16.22 1.93 5.25
CA ARG A 411 -17.54 1.37 4.92
C ARG A 411 -17.67 0.99 3.45
N ASN A 412 -16.84 1.59 2.59
CA ASN A 412 -16.88 1.43 1.14
C ASN A 412 -15.53 0.92 0.65
N LEU A 413 -15.53 -0.24 -0.03
CA LEU A 413 -14.32 -0.87 -0.53
C LEU A 413 -13.60 -0.03 -1.59
N THR A 414 -14.34 0.59 -2.52
CA THR A 414 -13.75 1.44 -3.55
C THR A 414 -12.97 2.61 -2.94
N ASN A 415 -13.54 3.25 -1.90
CA ASN A 415 -12.84 4.30 -1.18
C ASN A 415 -11.58 3.77 -0.47
N TYR A 416 -11.65 2.56 0.10
CA TYR A 416 -10.51 1.93 0.72
C TYR A 416 -9.40 1.66 -0.29
N ILE A 417 -9.71 1.05 -1.43
CA ILE A 417 -8.74 0.77 -2.50
C ILE A 417 -8.06 2.06 -2.98
N VAL A 418 -8.84 3.09 -3.32
CA VAL A 418 -8.28 4.37 -3.79
C VAL A 418 -7.40 5.00 -2.72
N ARG A 419 -7.82 5.01 -1.45
CA ARG A 419 -7.01 5.54 -0.33
C ARG A 419 -5.73 4.72 -0.12
N SER A 420 -5.79 3.41 -0.22
CA SER A 420 -4.65 2.51 -0.12
C SER A 420 -3.63 2.75 -1.23
N LEU A 421 -4.10 2.94 -2.47
CA LEU A 421 -3.26 3.29 -3.61
C LEU A 421 -2.59 4.66 -3.41
N LEU A 422 -3.32 5.67 -2.94
CA LEU A 422 -2.75 6.99 -2.63
C LEU A 422 -1.70 6.92 -1.51
N GLU A 423 -1.91 6.06 -0.52
CA GLU A 423 -1.01 5.87 0.62
C GLU A 423 0.30 5.15 0.26
N SER A 424 0.20 4.09 -0.55
CA SER A 424 1.29 3.12 -0.76
C SER A 424 1.67 2.92 -2.24
N GLY A 425 1.04 3.64 -3.18
CA GLY A 425 1.26 3.48 -4.62
C GLY A 425 2.55 4.13 -5.16
N GLY A 426 3.40 4.69 -4.29
CA GLY A 426 4.69 5.27 -4.72
C GLY A 426 4.57 6.62 -5.42
N PHE A 427 3.51 7.39 -5.16
CA PHE A 427 3.21 8.63 -5.91
C PHE A 427 3.93 9.90 -5.41
N ARG A 428 4.69 9.83 -4.31
CA ARG A 428 5.40 11.00 -3.75
C ARG A 428 6.27 11.73 -4.77
N PRO A 429 7.13 11.05 -5.58
CA PRO A 429 7.98 11.74 -6.55
C PRO A 429 7.23 12.45 -7.68
N ARG A 430 5.98 12.02 -7.95
CA ARG A 430 5.13 12.62 -9.00
C ARG A 430 4.47 13.92 -8.54
N LEU A 431 4.23 14.05 -7.24
CA LEU A 431 3.66 15.26 -6.64
C LEU A 431 4.75 16.26 -6.24
N HIS A 432 5.87 15.75 -5.77
CA HIS A 432 7.00 16.56 -5.31
C HIS A 432 8.33 15.98 -5.82
N PRO A 433 8.74 16.34 -7.05
CA PRO A 433 9.93 15.77 -7.70
C PRO A 433 11.24 15.89 -6.91
N GLN A 434 11.32 16.88 -6.00
CA GLN A 434 12.49 17.09 -5.14
C GLN A 434 12.58 16.10 -3.95
N LEU A 435 11.54 15.29 -3.72
CA LEU A 435 11.48 14.29 -2.64
C LEU A 435 11.82 12.86 -3.14
N ARG A 436 12.65 12.77 -4.17
CA ARG A 436 13.16 11.49 -4.68
C ARG A 436 14.17 10.86 -3.74
#